data_acb46c1cfa026b8ae7e2b4615a3d5850
#
_entry.id   acb46c1cfa026b8ae7e2b4615a3d5850
#
_cell.length_a   1.000
_cell.length_b   1.000
_cell.length_c   1.000
_cell.angle_alpha   90.00
_cell.angle_beta   90.00
_cell.angle_gamma   90.00
#
_symmetry.space_group_name_H-M   'P 1'
#
loop_
_entity.id
_entity.type
_entity.pdbx_description
1 polymer ?
#
loop_
_entity_poly.entity_id
_entity_poly.type
_entity_poly.pdbx_seq_one_letter_code
_entity_poly.pdbx_strand_id
1 'polypeptide(L)'
;MLRDITLGQYYPADSVIHKLDPRVKLFATLIYIISLFCFKGIAALLAATAFLFAVIKTSKVPFKFMVKGLKAIMVLMLITALFNLFLTPGEPIVQLWIFKITAEGAQNAVLMAIRLTYLILGTSIMTLTTTPNQLTDGLEKSLMPLSKIGIPVHAIAMMMSIALRFIPILIEETDKIMKAQMARGADFESGNLIHKVKNMVPLLVPLFVSAFRRADDLAMAMEAHCYSGGEGRTKMKPLKYVAADRKAYAIIFAYFIVILLCRTFLPWPM
;
A
#
# COMPACT_ATOMS: atom_id res chain seq x y z
N MET A 1 12.02 -20.33 -6.50
CA MET A 1 11.81 -19.32 -5.43
C MET A 1 11.47 -17.91 -5.93
N LEU A 2 11.96 -17.43 -7.07
CA LEU A 2 11.67 -16.06 -7.57
C LEU A 2 10.38 -15.93 -8.39
N ARG A 3 9.71 -17.02 -8.76
CA ARG A 3 8.48 -17.03 -9.57
C ARG A 3 7.23 -16.49 -8.87
N ASP A 4 7.27 -16.34 -7.54
CA ASP A 4 6.13 -15.89 -6.73
C ASP A 4 6.16 -14.39 -6.40
N ILE A 5 7.12 -13.64 -6.96
CA ILE A 5 7.17 -12.19 -6.79
C ILE A 5 6.15 -11.55 -7.73
N THR A 6 4.92 -11.44 -7.27
CA THR A 6 3.89 -10.67 -7.97
C THR A 6 4.13 -9.18 -7.74
N LEU A 7 4.51 -8.47 -8.80
CA LEU A 7 4.61 -7.01 -8.80
C LEU A 7 3.23 -6.38 -8.71
N GLY A 8 2.83 -6.06 -7.46
CA GLY A 8 1.52 -5.50 -7.16
C GLY A 8 0.44 -6.57 -7.02
N GLN A 9 -0.41 -6.41 -6.02
CA GLN A 9 -1.55 -7.31 -5.77
C GLN A 9 -2.80 -6.82 -6.52
N TYR A 10 -2.64 -6.28 -7.74
CA TYR A 10 -3.77 -5.81 -8.53
C TYR A 10 -4.69 -6.98 -8.91
N TYR A 11 -5.98 -6.84 -8.59
CA TYR A 11 -7.02 -7.78 -8.99
C TYR A 11 -7.81 -7.20 -10.16
N PRO A 12 -7.75 -7.78 -11.37
CA PRO A 12 -8.47 -7.27 -12.53
C PRO A 12 -9.96 -7.53 -12.37
N ALA A 13 -10.73 -6.49 -12.06
CA ALA A 13 -12.18 -6.54 -12.02
C ALA A 13 -12.79 -5.26 -12.61
N ASP A 14 -13.93 -5.40 -13.24
CA ASP A 14 -14.70 -4.26 -13.80
C ASP A 14 -15.62 -3.70 -12.72
N SER A 15 -15.10 -2.72 -11.96
CA SER A 15 -15.87 -2.01 -10.94
C SER A 15 -15.74 -0.50 -11.08
N VAL A 16 -16.66 0.23 -10.46
CA VAL A 16 -16.63 1.70 -10.42
C VAL A 16 -15.32 2.17 -9.79
N ILE A 17 -14.85 1.50 -8.72
CA ILE A 17 -13.63 1.86 -8.01
C ILE A 17 -12.38 1.67 -8.90
N HIS A 18 -12.32 0.62 -9.72
CA HIS A 18 -11.19 0.41 -10.63
C HIS A 18 -11.06 1.54 -11.67
N LYS A 19 -12.19 2.11 -12.13
CA LYS A 19 -12.25 3.16 -13.14
C LYS A 19 -11.99 4.58 -12.61
N LEU A 20 -11.94 4.76 -11.27
CA LEU A 20 -11.62 6.05 -10.67
C LEU A 20 -10.19 6.47 -10.93
N ASP A 21 -9.97 7.79 -11.02
CA ASP A 21 -8.64 8.38 -11.13
C ASP A 21 -7.77 7.98 -9.92
N PRO A 22 -6.50 7.57 -10.11
CA PRO A 22 -5.60 7.18 -9.03
C PRO A 22 -5.43 8.26 -7.96
N ARG A 23 -5.50 9.53 -8.32
CA ARG A 23 -5.43 10.66 -7.37
C ARG A 23 -6.58 10.64 -6.38
N VAL A 24 -7.79 10.35 -6.88
CA VAL A 24 -8.99 10.25 -6.04
C VAL A 24 -8.86 9.09 -5.06
N LYS A 25 -8.36 7.95 -5.52
CA LYS A 25 -8.15 6.76 -4.68
C LYS A 25 -7.12 7.03 -3.58
N LEU A 26 -5.99 7.67 -3.93
CA LEU A 26 -4.96 8.06 -2.97
C LEU A 26 -5.53 9.00 -1.89
N PHE A 27 -6.21 10.06 -2.32
CA PHE A 27 -6.79 11.04 -1.41
C PHE A 27 -7.90 10.44 -0.55
N ALA A 28 -8.78 9.62 -1.15
CA ALA A 28 -9.83 8.93 -0.41
C ALA A 28 -9.26 7.98 0.65
N THR A 29 -8.20 7.23 0.31
CA THR A 29 -7.53 6.33 1.25
C THR A 29 -6.88 7.12 2.39
N LEU A 30 -6.25 8.25 2.10
CA LEU A 30 -5.65 9.12 3.13
C LEU A 30 -6.72 9.65 4.09
N ILE A 31 -7.81 10.21 3.57
CA ILE A 31 -8.92 10.69 4.41
C ILE A 31 -9.52 9.54 5.22
N TYR A 32 -9.69 8.37 4.62
CA TYR A 32 -10.19 7.20 5.31
C TYR A 32 -9.28 6.81 6.48
N ILE A 33 -7.96 6.74 6.27
CA ILE A 33 -7.00 6.46 7.34
C ILE A 33 -7.14 7.50 8.47
N ILE A 34 -7.13 8.79 8.14
CA ILE A 34 -7.29 9.87 9.13
C ILE A 34 -8.60 9.71 9.91
N SER A 35 -9.69 9.39 9.22
CA SER A 35 -11.00 9.19 9.85
C SER A 35 -11.00 8.08 10.89
N LEU A 36 -10.26 6.98 10.65
CA LEU A 36 -10.13 5.87 11.59
C LEU A 36 -9.44 6.26 12.91
N PHE A 37 -8.56 7.26 12.87
CA PHE A 37 -7.95 7.81 14.10
C PHE A 37 -8.79 8.89 14.77
N CYS A 38 -9.68 9.52 14.01
CA CYS A 38 -10.56 10.58 14.54
C CYS A 38 -11.82 10.04 15.20
N PHE A 39 -12.25 8.81 14.92
CA PHE A 39 -13.51 8.33 15.48
C PHE A 39 -13.41 7.98 16.96
N LYS A 40 -14.45 8.40 17.71
CA LYS A 40 -14.74 7.98 19.08
C LYS A 40 -16.21 7.59 19.14
N GLY A 41 -16.52 6.50 19.86
CA GLY A 41 -17.89 6.03 20.07
C GLY A 41 -18.43 5.07 19.00
N ILE A 42 -19.51 4.39 19.38
CA ILE A 42 -20.13 3.30 18.60
C ILE A 42 -20.75 3.82 17.30
N ALA A 43 -21.34 5.03 17.33
CA ALA A 43 -21.98 5.61 16.14
C ALA A 43 -20.97 5.84 15.00
N ALA A 44 -19.78 6.37 15.30
CA ALA A 44 -18.72 6.55 14.32
C ALA A 44 -18.17 5.21 13.82
N LEU A 45 -18.10 4.19 14.70
CA LEU A 45 -17.71 2.84 14.31
C LEU A 45 -18.70 2.23 13.32
N LEU A 46 -20.01 2.36 13.56
CA LEU A 46 -21.06 1.87 12.66
C LEU A 46 -21.01 2.60 11.30
N ALA A 47 -20.80 3.92 11.31
CA ALA A 47 -20.64 4.69 10.07
C ALA A 47 -19.41 4.25 9.27
N ALA A 48 -18.27 4.01 9.93
CA ALA A 48 -17.06 3.50 9.29
C ALA A 48 -17.26 2.07 8.73
N THR A 49 -17.98 1.21 9.46
CA THR A 49 -18.34 -0.15 9.01
C THR A 49 -19.21 -0.10 7.77
N ALA A 50 -20.27 0.72 7.79
CA ALA A 50 -21.19 0.87 6.67
C ALA A 50 -20.47 1.40 5.43
N PHE A 51 -19.60 2.39 5.59
CA PHE A 51 -18.79 2.93 4.51
C PHE A 51 -17.83 1.88 3.94
N LEU A 52 -17.09 1.19 4.79
CA LEU A 52 -16.14 0.15 4.36
C LEU A 52 -16.87 -0.98 3.62
N PHE A 53 -18.01 -1.43 4.14
CA PHE A 53 -18.83 -2.45 3.50
C PHE A 53 -19.34 -2.00 2.12
N ALA A 54 -19.81 -0.76 1.99
CA ALA A 54 -20.23 -0.19 0.72
C ALA A 54 -19.08 -0.15 -0.29
N VAL A 55 -17.87 0.25 0.14
CA VAL A 55 -16.66 0.28 -0.71
C VAL A 55 -16.25 -1.13 -1.12
N ILE A 56 -16.24 -2.10 -0.22
CA ILE A 56 -15.94 -3.51 -0.52
C ILE A 56 -16.92 -4.04 -1.56
N LYS A 57 -18.22 -3.84 -1.37
CA LYS A 57 -19.26 -4.31 -2.29
C LYS A 57 -19.14 -3.68 -3.67
N THR A 58 -18.84 -2.39 -3.75
CA THR A 58 -18.66 -1.67 -5.02
C THR A 58 -17.35 -2.00 -5.71
N SER A 59 -16.31 -2.44 -4.99
CA SER A 59 -15.03 -2.84 -5.56
C SER A 59 -15.09 -4.14 -6.36
N LYS A 60 -16.07 -5.01 -6.09
CA LYS A 60 -16.20 -6.35 -6.68
C LYS A 60 -14.96 -7.25 -6.49
N VAL A 61 -14.11 -6.91 -5.54
CA VAL A 61 -12.94 -7.73 -5.20
C VAL A 61 -13.38 -8.84 -4.23
N PRO A 62 -13.02 -10.12 -4.47
CA PRO A 62 -13.37 -11.19 -3.55
C PRO A 62 -12.75 -10.97 -2.17
N PHE A 63 -13.54 -11.10 -1.13
CA PHE A 63 -13.14 -10.90 0.27
C PHE A 63 -11.91 -11.72 0.68
N LYS A 64 -11.74 -12.90 0.09
CA LYS A 64 -10.60 -13.79 0.32
C LYS A 64 -9.23 -13.12 0.06
N PHE A 65 -9.13 -12.27 -0.95
CA PHE A 65 -7.88 -11.55 -1.26
C PHE A 65 -7.59 -10.46 -0.24
N MET A 66 -8.63 -9.78 0.26
CA MET A 66 -8.49 -8.75 1.30
C MET A 66 -8.05 -9.37 2.64
N VAL A 67 -8.63 -10.51 3.02
CA VAL A 67 -8.31 -11.23 4.26
C VAL A 67 -6.89 -11.81 4.23
N LYS A 68 -6.32 -12.07 3.06
CA LYS A 68 -4.92 -12.52 2.95
C LYS A 68 -3.96 -11.50 3.56
N GLY A 69 -4.24 -10.20 3.42
CA GLY A 69 -3.50 -9.13 4.08
C GLY A 69 -3.62 -9.15 5.61
N LEU A 70 -4.81 -9.51 6.14
CA LEU A 70 -5.04 -9.62 7.58
C LEU A 70 -4.20 -10.75 8.21
N LYS A 71 -4.03 -11.88 7.51
CA LYS A 71 -3.25 -13.01 8.01
C LYS A 71 -1.81 -12.63 8.32
N ALA A 72 -1.20 -11.77 7.51
CA ALA A 72 0.17 -11.33 7.69
C ALA A 72 0.36 -10.47 8.97
N ILE A 73 -0.70 -9.76 9.40
CA ILE A 73 -0.65 -8.82 10.53
C ILE A 73 -1.37 -9.38 11.77
N MET A 74 -1.94 -10.58 11.66
CA MET A 74 -2.68 -11.21 12.77
C MET A 74 -1.85 -11.32 14.05
N VAL A 75 -0.56 -11.64 13.93
CA VAL A 75 0.36 -11.71 15.08
C VAL A 75 0.50 -10.34 15.75
N LEU A 76 0.68 -9.28 14.96
CA LEU A 76 0.76 -7.91 15.49
C LEU A 76 -0.55 -7.48 16.15
N MET A 77 -1.70 -7.83 15.56
CA MET A 77 -3.01 -7.55 16.15
C MET A 77 -3.17 -8.27 17.49
N LEU A 78 -2.74 -9.52 17.59
CA LEU A 78 -2.80 -10.28 18.82
C LEU A 78 -1.89 -9.68 19.89
N ILE A 79 -0.67 -9.31 19.54
CA ILE A 79 0.27 -8.64 20.45
C ILE A 79 -0.31 -7.33 20.96
N THR A 80 -0.80 -6.46 20.07
CA THR A 80 -1.38 -5.15 20.46
C THR A 80 -2.64 -5.32 21.31
N ALA A 81 -3.50 -6.30 21.02
CA ALA A 81 -4.66 -6.61 21.83
C ALA A 81 -4.24 -7.07 23.25
N LEU A 82 -3.23 -7.93 23.34
CA LEU A 82 -2.70 -8.40 24.62
C LEU A 82 -2.13 -7.25 25.45
N PHE A 83 -1.34 -6.37 24.83
CA PHE A 83 -0.80 -5.18 25.52
C PHE A 83 -1.93 -4.26 26.02
N ASN A 84 -2.93 -3.97 25.20
CA ASN A 84 -4.05 -3.15 25.65
C ASN A 84 -4.84 -3.81 26.77
N LEU A 85 -5.02 -5.13 26.74
CA LEU A 85 -5.75 -5.87 27.77
C LEU A 85 -5.09 -5.80 29.15
N PHE A 86 -3.75 -5.86 29.19
CA PHE A 86 -3.00 -5.98 30.46
C PHE A 86 -2.36 -4.67 30.94
N LEU A 87 -2.03 -3.74 30.02
CA LEU A 87 -1.34 -2.49 30.38
C LEU A 87 -2.27 -1.30 30.54
N THR A 88 -3.56 -1.38 30.12
CA THR A 88 -4.47 -0.26 30.27
C THR A 88 -4.91 -0.13 31.72
N PRO A 89 -4.67 1.02 32.39
CA PRO A 89 -5.17 1.27 33.73
C PRO A 89 -6.69 1.43 33.72
N GLY A 90 -7.37 0.86 34.73
CA GLY A 90 -8.84 0.95 34.88
C GLY A 90 -9.32 0.08 36.03
N GLU A 91 -10.65 0.00 36.23
CA GLU A 91 -11.23 -0.86 37.26
C GLU A 91 -11.04 -2.34 36.92
N PRO A 92 -10.44 -3.12 37.82
CA PRO A 92 -10.14 -4.53 37.57
C PRO A 92 -11.40 -5.37 37.62
N ILE A 93 -11.78 -6.03 36.52
CA ILE A 93 -12.84 -7.06 36.49
C ILE A 93 -12.33 -8.37 37.07
N VAL A 94 -11.09 -8.75 36.72
CA VAL A 94 -10.47 -9.98 37.19
C VAL A 94 -9.01 -9.67 37.58
N GLN A 95 -8.66 -10.00 38.83
CA GLN A 95 -7.27 -9.95 39.28
C GLN A 95 -6.72 -11.37 39.33
N LEU A 96 -5.83 -11.69 38.41
CA LEU A 96 -5.07 -12.94 38.41
C LEU A 96 -3.61 -12.62 38.78
N TRP A 97 -3.34 -12.61 40.06
CA TRP A 97 -2.03 -12.39 40.64
C TRP A 97 -1.28 -11.14 40.14
N ILE A 98 -0.56 -11.22 39.03
CA ILE A 98 0.23 -10.10 38.44
C ILE A 98 -0.55 -9.40 37.32
N PHE A 99 -1.51 -10.07 36.67
CA PHE A 99 -2.26 -9.55 35.54
C PHE A 99 -3.64 -9.03 35.98
N LYS A 100 -3.87 -7.75 35.73
CA LYS A 100 -5.15 -7.08 35.99
C LYS A 100 -5.87 -6.89 34.65
N ILE A 101 -6.97 -7.60 34.43
CA ILE A 101 -7.82 -7.38 33.28
C ILE A 101 -8.83 -6.32 33.67
N THR A 102 -8.79 -5.17 32.98
CA THR A 102 -9.71 -4.04 33.21
C THR A 102 -10.78 -4.00 32.13
N ALA A 103 -11.99 -3.48 32.47
CA ALA A 103 -13.08 -3.28 31.50
C ALA A 103 -12.63 -2.37 30.35
N GLU A 104 -11.95 -1.30 30.69
CA GLU A 104 -11.43 -0.32 29.74
C GLU A 104 -10.35 -0.95 28.83
N GLY A 105 -9.49 -1.80 29.40
CA GLY A 105 -8.47 -2.56 28.63
C GLY A 105 -9.10 -3.48 27.61
N ALA A 106 -10.16 -4.21 27.99
CA ALA A 106 -10.87 -5.11 27.08
C ALA A 106 -11.56 -4.34 25.94
N GLN A 107 -12.22 -3.21 26.26
CA GLN A 107 -12.84 -2.34 25.26
C GLN A 107 -11.80 -1.77 24.29
N ASN A 108 -10.69 -1.25 24.81
CA ASN A 108 -9.61 -0.70 24.00
C ASN A 108 -8.95 -1.77 23.11
N ALA A 109 -8.77 -2.98 23.62
CA ALA A 109 -8.23 -4.10 22.84
C ALA A 109 -9.13 -4.44 21.64
N VAL A 110 -10.45 -4.54 21.87
CA VAL A 110 -11.43 -4.81 20.80
C VAL A 110 -11.47 -3.67 19.78
N LEU A 111 -11.53 -2.41 20.24
CA LEU A 111 -11.58 -1.25 19.37
C LEU A 111 -10.31 -1.12 18.53
N MET A 112 -9.13 -1.38 19.11
CA MET A 112 -7.87 -1.40 18.38
C MET A 112 -7.81 -2.51 17.35
N ALA A 113 -8.28 -3.73 17.69
CA ALA A 113 -8.35 -4.83 16.74
C ALA A 113 -9.27 -4.50 15.55
N ILE A 114 -10.44 -3.91 15.80
CA ILE A 114 -11.36 -3.45 14.76
C ILE A 114 -10.72 -2.34 13.92
N ARG A 115 -10.09 -1.36 14.54
CA ARG A 115 -9.41 -0.25 13.84
C ARG A 115 -8.32 -0.75 12.91
N LEU A 116 -7.45 -1.65 13.39
CA LEU A 116 -6.40 -2.24 12.57
C LEU A 116 -6.98 -3.06 11.41
N THR A 117 -8.04 -3.84 11.67
CA THR A 117 -8.75 -4.58 10.63
C THR A 117 -9.29 -3.65 9.54
N TYR A 118 -9.95 -2.56 9.92
CA TYR A 118 -10.49 -1.60 8.95
C TYR A 118 -9.40 -0.88 8.18
N LEU A 119 -8.30 -0.51 8.84
CA LEU A 119 -7.14 0.09 8.20
C LEU A 119 -6.57 -0.82 7.12
N ILE A 120 -6.39 -2.11 7.43
CA ILE A 120 -5.85 -3.09 6.50
C ILE A 120 -6.82 -3.34 5.34
N LEU A 121 -8.11 -3.52 5.62
CA LEU A 121 -9.10 -3.74 4.57
C LEU A 121 -9.21 -2.54 3.62
N GLY A 122 -9.26 -1.32 4.17
CA GLY A 122 -9.34 -0.10 3.36
C GLY A 122 -8.11 0.14 2.48
N THR A 123 -6.91 -0.04 3.04
CA THR A 123 -5.66 0.09 2.26
C THR A 123 -5.50 -1.03 1.25
N SER A 124 -5.94 -2.26 1.57
CA SER A 124 -5.93 -3.38 0.65
C SER A 124 -6.81 -3.13 -0.58
N ILE A 125 -7.97 -2.48 -0.41
CA ILE A 125 -8.83 -2.13 -1.55
C ILE A 125 -8.08 -1.21 -2.52
N MET A 126 -7.38 -0.20 -2.03
CA MET A 126 -6.57 0.68 -2.88
C MET A 126 -5.52 -0.12 -3.65
N THR A 127 -4.77 -0.99 -2.98
CA THR A 127 -3.71 -1.80 -3.60
C THR A 127 -4.27 -2.81 -4.61
N LEU A 128 -5.42 -3.43 -4.32
CA LEU A 128 -6.07 -4.40 -5.19
C LEU A 128 -6.77 -3.75 -6.41
N THR A 129 -7.13 -2.48 -6.33
CA THR A 129 -7.86 -1.77 -7.40
C THR A 129 -7.00 -0.79 -8.21
N THR A 130 -5.71 -0.65 -7.89
CA THR A 130 -4.82 0.31 -8.54
C THR A 130 -3.52 -0.37 -8.95
N THR A 131 -3.13 -0.26 -10.21
CA THR A 131 -1.85 -0.80 -10.67
C THR A 131 -0.69 0.08 -10.20
N PRO A 132 0.53 -0.48 -10.01
CA PRO A 132 1.70 0.31 -9.61
C PRO A 132 1.98 1.51 -10.51
N ASN A 133 1.81 1.35 -11.83
CA ASN A 133 2.00 2.45 -12.80
C ASN A 133 0.96 3.56 -12.61
N GLN A 134 -0.32 3.20 -12.40
CA GLN A 134 -1.37 4.16 -12.09
C GLN A 134 -1.09 4.89 -10.78
N LEU A 135 -0.58 4.18 -9.76
CA LEU A 135 -0.21 4.77 -8.49
C LEU A 135 0.90 5.81 -8.65
N THR A 136 1.94 5.49 -9.43
CA THR A 136 3.03 6.42 -9.75
C THR A 136 2.53 7.67 -10.48
N ASP A 137 1.66 7.50 -11.47
CA ASP A 137 1.04 8.62 -12.20
C ASP A 137 0.16 9.50 -11.28
N GLY A 138 -0.58 8.86 -10.38
CA GLY A 138 -1.38 9.54 -9.36
C GLY A 138 -0.54 10.33 -8.38
N LEU A 139 0.56 9.74 -7.89
CA LEU A 139 1.51 10.40 -7.00
C LEU A 139 2.19 11.59 -7.67
N GLU A 140 2.67 11.45 -8.92
CA GLU A 140 3.26 12.55 -9.67
C GLU A 140 2.34 13.76 -9.72
N LYS A 141 1.09 13.54 -10.13
CA LYS A 141 0.13 14.63 -10.25
C LYS A 141 -0.29 15.21 -8.90
N SER A 142 -0.38 14.38 -7.87
CA SER A 142 -0.73 14.84 -6.51
C SER A 142 0.41 15.63 -5.85
N LEU A 143 1.66 15.24 -6.11
CA LEU A 143 2.84 15.88 -5.56
C LEU A 143 3.38 17.03 -6.44
N MET A 144 2.78 17.29 -7.59
CA MET A 144 3.20 18.36 -8.50
C MET A 144 3.32 19.75 -7.83
N PRO A 145 2.48 20.13 -6.84
CA PRO A 145 2.67 21.40 -6.10
C PRO A 145 4.02 21.50 -5.38
N LEU A 146 4.63 20.36 -5.00
CA LEU A 146 5.94 20.32 -4.33
C LEU A 146 7.09 20.70 -5.28
N SER A 147 6.88 20.65 -6.58
CA SER A 147 7.88 21.11 -7.56
C SER A 147 8.18 22.61 -7.39
N LYS A 148 7.23 23.41 -6.87
CA LYS A 148 7.42 24.82 -6.54
C LYS A 148 8.42 25.06 -5.38
N ILE A 149 8.68 24.03 -4.58
CA ILE A 149 9.64 24.07 -3.45
C ILE A 149 11.01 23.48 -3.88
N GLY A 150 11.21 23.24 -5.19
CA GLY A 150 12.46 22.73 -5.74
C GLY A 150 12.59 21.20 -5.78
N ILE A 151 11.53 20.44 -5.46
CA ILE A 151 11.55 18.97 -5.55
C ILE A 151 11.29 18.56 -7.00
N PRO A 152 12.18 17.78 -7.65
CA PRO A 152 12.01 17.35 -9.05
C PRO A 152 11.00 16.20 -9.17
N VAL A 153 9.73 16.46 -8.85
CA VAL A 153 8.65 15.44 -8.79
C VAL A 153 8.53 14.67 -10.09
N HIS A 154 8.67 15.34 -11.25
CA HIS A 154 8.58 14.70 -12.54
C HIS A 154 9.72 13.68 -12.76
N ALA A 155 10.96 14.05 -12.42
CA ALA A 155 12.11 13.16 -12.54
C ALA A 155 11.96 11.94 -11.64
N ILE A 156 11.49 12.12 -10.40
CA ILE A 156 11.23 11.03 -9.46
C ILE A 156 10.16 10.08 -10.02
N ALA A 157 9.06 10.60 -10.52
CA ALA A 157 7.99 9.78 -11.10
C ALA A 157 8.45 9.01 -12.34
N MET A 158 9.29 9.62 -13.17
CA MET A 158 9.89 8.97 -14.33
C MET A 158 10.82 7.83 -13.89
N MET A 159 11.70 8.08 -12.91
CA MET A 159 12.57 7.04 -12.35
C MET A 159 11.77 5.86 -11.79
N MET A 160 10.67 6.13 -11.06
CA MET A 160 9.76 5.09 -10.56
C MET A 160 9.11 4.30 -11.69
N SER A 161 8.66 4.96 -12.76
CA SER A 161 8.03 4.29 -13.91
C SER A 161 9.03 3.40 -14.66
N ILE A 162 10.28 3.86 -14.82
CA ILE A 162 11.38 3.09 -15.40
C ILE A 162 11.70 1.89 -14.52
N ALA A 163 11.84 2.10 -13.20
CA ALA A 163 12.11 1.03 -12.25
C ALA A 163 11.03 -0.05 -12.30
N LEU A 164 9.74 0.33 -12.24
CA LEU A 164 8.62 -0.61 -12.31
C LEU A 164 8.60 -1.44 -13.60
N ARG A 165 9.09 -0.89 -14.71
CA ARG A 165 9.23 -1.60 -15.98
C ARG A 165 10.41 -2.58 -15.95
N PHE A 166 11.54 -2.18 -15.34
CA PHE A 166 12.74 -3.01 -15.31
C PHE A 166 12.70 -4.12 -14.27
N ILE A 167 11.94 -4.00 -13.19
CA ILE A 167 11.84 -5.04 -12.15
C ILE A 167 11.49 -6.42 -12.73
N PRO A 168 10.43 -6.62 -13.56
CA PRO A 168 10.15 -7.92 -14.15
C PRO A 168 11.31 -8.43 -15.01
N ILE A 169 11.92 -7.56 -15.78
CA ILE A 169 13.03 -7.90 -16.67
C ILE A 169 14.25 -8.36 -15.88
N LEU A 170 14.57 -7.65 -14.77
CA LEU A 170 15.68 -8.02 -13.89
C LEU A 170 15.41 -9.32 -13.13
N ILE A 171 14.16 -9.62 -12.77
CA ILE A 171 13.78 -10.91 -12.17
C ILE A 171 14.04 -12.05 -13.16
N GLU A 172 13.61 -11.92 -14.42
CA GLU A 172 13.86 -12.91 -15.46
C GLU A 172 15.37 -13.08 -15.73
N GLU A 173 16.12 -11.98 -15.77
CA GLU A 173 17.56 -11.99 -15.95
C GLU A 173 18.26 -12.71 -14.77
N THR A 174 17.82 -12.42 -13.55
CA THR A 174 18.32 -13.08 -12.33
C THR A 174 18.11 -14.58 -12.40
N ASP A 175 16.92 -15.04 -12.84
CA ASP A 175 16.64 -16.48 -13.01
C ASP A 175 17.54 -17.13 -14.06
N LYS A 176 17.84 -16.43 -15.18
CA LYS A 176 18.75 -16.92 -16.22
C LYS A 176 20.18 -17.02 -15.70
N ILE A 177 20.69 -15.96 -15.04
CA ILE A 177 22.04 -15.95 -14.48
C ILE A 177 22.16 -17.03 -13.39
N MET A 178 21.16 -17.17 -12.52
CA MET A 178 21.15 -18.19 -11.47
C MET A 178 21.27 -19.60 -12.05
N LYS A 179 20.48 -19.93 -13.08
CA LYS A 179 20.55 -21.23 -13.77
C LYS A 179 21.90 -21.46 -14.42
N ALA A 180 22.49 -20.44 -15.06
CA ALA A 180 23.79 -20.51 -15.65
C ALA A 180 24.90 -20.76 -14.62
N GLN A 181 24.81 -20.10 -13.45
CA GLN A 181 25.78 -20.28 -12.37
C GLN A 181 25.63 -21.66 -11.68
N MET A 182 24.41 -22.15 -11.51
CA MET A 182 24.17 -23.52 -11.01
C MET A 182 24.76 -24.56 -11.97
N ALA A 183 24.64 -24.39 -13.30
CA ALA A 183 25.27 -25.25 -14.28
C ALA A 183 26.80 -25.22 -14.23
N ARG A 184 27.40 -24.16 -13.69
CA ARG A 184 28.85 -24.03 -13.41
C ARG A 184 29.26 -24.55 -12.04
N GLY A 185 28.32 -25.16 -11.28
CA GLY A 185 28.58 -25.74 -9.96
C GLY A 185 28.38 -24.78 -8.79
N ALA A 186 27.78 -23.60 -9.00
CA ALA A 186 27.45 -22.71 -7.90
C ALA A 186 26.29 -23.29 -7.08
N ASP A 187 26.44 -23.30 -5.75
CA ASP A 187 25.41 -23.74 -4.81
C ASP A 187 24.91 -22.54 -4.01
N PHE A 188 23.62 -22.20 -4.18
CA PHE A 188 22.98 -21.06 -3.52
C PHE A 188 22.19 -21.47 -2.28
N GLU A 189 22.01 -22.76 -2.01
CA GLU A 189 21.12 -23.28 -0.95
C GLU A 189 21.89 -23.80 0.27
N SER A 190 23.08 -24.37 0.09
CA SER A 190 23.83 -24.98 1.18
C SER A 190 24.76 -24.00 1.92
N GLY A 191 25.07 -24.30 3.16
CA GLY A 191 26.04 -23.59 4.00
C GLY A 191 25.48 -22.52 4.93
N ASN A 192 26.38 -21.92 5.72
CA ASN A 192 26.09 -20.83 6.66
C ASN A 192 25.71 -19.54 5.93
N LEU A 193 25.06 -18.61 6.65
CA LEU A 193 24.61 -17.30 6.10
C LEU A 193 25.75 -16.57 5.37
N ILE A 194 26.96 -16.56 5.92
CA ILE A 194 28.14 -15.92 5.31
C ILE A 194 28.51 -16.59 3.99
N HIS A 195 28.45 -17.94 3.94
CA HIS A 195 28.73 -18.69 2.73
C HIS A 195 27.67 -18.42 1.66
N LYS A 196 26.39 -18.36 2.02
CA LYS A 196 25.30 -18.00 1.10
C LYS A 196 25.49 -16.61 0.50
N VAL A 197 25.84 -15.60 1.31
CA VAL A 197 26.13 -14.24 0.82
C VAL A 197 27.32 -14.25 -0.15
N LYS A 198 28.40 -14.98 0.14
CA LYS A 198 29.55 -15.11 -0.76
C LYS A 198 29.19 -15.78 -2.07
N ASN A 199 28.34 -16.80 -2.03
CA ASN A 199 27.86 -17.51 -3.22
C ASN A 199 26.90 -16.67 -4.07
N MET A 200 26.31 -15.59 -3.53
CA MET A 200 25.49 -14.65 -4.30
C MET A 200 26.32 -13.65 -5.13
N VAL A 201 27.61 -13.45 -4.83
CA VAL A 201 28.47 -12.50 -5.56
C VAL A 201 28.55 -12.83 -7.07
N PRO A 202 28.73 -14.11 -7.52
CA PRO A 202 28.71 -14.47 -8.93
C PRO A 202 27.39 -14.21 -9.65
N LEU A 203 26.30 -14.05 -8.90
CA LEU A 203 24.99 -13.64 -9.42
C LEU A 203 24.89 -12.11 -9.53
N LEU A 204 25.35 -11.39 -8.51
CA LEU A 204 25.22 -9.94 -8.41
C LEU A 204 26.05 -9.21 -9.48
N VAL A 205 27.30 -9.62 -9.70
CA VAL A 205 28.20 -8.93 -10.63
C VAL A 205 27.66 -8.93 -12.07
N PRO A 206 27.25 -10.06 -12.68
CA PRO A 206 26.64 -10.05 -14.01
C PRO A 206 25.33 -9.27 -14.07
N LEU A 207 24.51 -9.31 -12.99
CA LEU A 207 23.27 -8.58 -12.91
C LEU A 207 23.51 -7.07 -12.93
N PHE A 208 24.50 -6.56 -12.17
CA PHE A 208 24.89 -5.15 -12.20
C PHE A 208 25.39 -4.73 -13.60
N VAL A 209 26.24 -5.52 -14.22
CA VAL A 209 26.73 -5.24 -15.57
C VAL A 209 25.58 -5.17 -16.58
N SER A 210 24.63 -6.09 -16.50
CA SER A 210 23.43 -6.08 -17.35
C SER A 210 22.56 -4.84 -17.08
N ALA A 211 22.37 -4.48 -15.80
CA ALA A 211 21.58 -3.31 -15.42
C ALA A 211 22.20 -2.01 -15.94
N PHE A 212 23.52 -1.84 -15.83
CA PHE A 212 24.23 -0.66 -16.37
C PHE A 212 24.14 -0.57 -17.89
N ARG A 213 24.35 -1.69 -18.61
CA ARG A 213 24.19 -1.69 -20.07
C ARG A 213 22.79 -1.26 -20.50
N ARG A 214 21.74 -1.74 -19.79
CA ARG A 214 20.35 -1.34 -20.06
C ARG A 214 20.10 0.13 -19.74
N ALA A 215 20.75 0.66 -18.71
CA ALA A 215 20.65 2.07 -18.38
C ALA A 215 21.28 2.94 -19.47
N ASP A 216 22.46 2.55 -20.00
CA ASP A 216 23.12 3.23 -21.10
C ASP A 216 22.29 3.15 -22.39
N ASP A 217 21.75 1.97 -22.73
CA ASP A 217 20.87 1.79 -23.91
C ASP A 217 19.61 2.68 -23.80
N LEU A 218 19.03 2.75 -22.60
CA LEU A 218 17.87 3.60 -22.35
C LEU A 218 18.23 5.09 -22.45
N ALA A 219 19.38 5.50 -21.91
CA ALA A 219 19.84 6.87 -21.99
C ALA A 219 20.06 7.31 -23.44
N MET A 220 20.75 6.49 -24.24
CA MET A 220 20.92 6.71 -25.68
C MET A 220 19.59 6.78 -26.43
N ALA A 221 18.65 5.90 -26.11
CA ALA A 221 17.34 5.93 -26.72
C ALA A 221 16.56 7.21 -26.34
N MET A 222 16.64 7.65 -25.08
CA MET A 222 16.03 8.89 -24.63
C MET A 222 16.61 10.11 -25.33
N GLU A 223 17.94 10.16 -25.50
CA GLU A 223 18.64 11.21 -26.23
C GLU A 223 18.25 11.23 -27.71
N ALA A 224 18.21 10.06 -28.36
CA ALA A 224 17.76 9.90 -29.75
C ALA A 224 16.29 10.37 -29.94
N HIS A 225 15.45 10.23 -28.93
CA HIS A 225 14.08 10.77 -28.91
C HIS A 225 14.00 12.22 -28.42
N CYS A 226 15.11 12.96 -28.41
CA CYS A 226 15.20 14.36 -28.03
C CYS A 226 14.63 14.65 -26.63
N TYR A 227 14.91 13.74 -25.66
CA TYR A 227 14.51 13.99 -24.29
C TYR A 227 15.34 15.13 -23.68
N SER A 228 14.69 16.26 -23.39
CA SER A 228 15.33 17.48 -22.84
C SER A 228 14.85 17.83 -21.43
N GLY A 229 14.36 16.87 -20.66
CA GLY A 229 13.84 17.11 -19.30
C GLY A 229 12.32 17.13 -19.22
N GLY A 230 11.78 17.61 -18.10
CA GLY A 230 10.36 17.51 -17.78
C GLY A 230 9.47 18.67 -18.22
N GLU A 231 10.07 19.83 -18.57
CA GLU A 231 9.31 21.03 -18.91
C GLU A 231 8.68 20.92 -20.31
N GLY A 232 7.41 21.34 -20.43
CA GLY A 232 6.70 21.36 -21.70
C GLY A 232 6.22 20.00 -22.24
N ARG A 233 6.41 18.88 -21.53
CA ARG A 233 5.99 17.54 -21.98
C ARG A 233 4.53 17.25 -21.76
N THR A 234 3.93 16.58 -22.73
CA THR A 234 2.58 16.01 -22.64
C THR A 234 2.65 14.49 -22.50
N LYS A 235 1.73 13.91 -21.71
CA LYS A 235 1.58 12.45 -21.60
C LYS A 235 0.68 11.91 -22.70
N MET A 236 1.02 10.77 -23.30
CA MET A 236 0.15 10.08 -24.28
C MET A 236 -1.23 9.74 -23.69
N LYS A 237 -1.27 9.38 -22.41
CA LYS A 237 -2.51 9.08 -21.67
C LYS A 237 -2.59 10.01 -20.44
N PRO A 238 -3.01 11.27 -20.60
CA PRO A 238 -3.12 12.18 -19.48
C PRO A 238 -4.27 11.75 -18.56
N LEU A 239 -4.06 11.85 -17.25
CA LEU A 239 -5.11 11.67 -16.25
C LEU A 239 -6.13 12.82 -16.42
N LYS A 240 -7.38 12.48 -16.64
CA LYS A 240 -8.50 13.42 -16.77
C LYS A 240 -9.58 13.05 -15.78
N TYR A 241 -10.02 14.04 -14.99
CA TYR A 241 -11.15 13.82 -14.08
C TYR A 241 -12.45 13.58 -14.84
N VAL A 242 -13.15 12.54 -14.43
CA VAL A 242 -14.49 12.17 -14.95
C VAL A 242 -15.56 12.56 -13.92
N ALA A 243 -16.83 12.60 -14.32
CA ALA A 243 -17.94 12.89 -13.41
C ALA A 243 -18.01 11.92 -12.21
N ALA A 244 -17.56 10.66 -12.39
CA ALA A 244 -17.46 9.67 -11.33
C ALA A 244 -16.44 10.09 -10.23
N ASP A 245 -15.33 10.73 -10.61
CA ASP A 245 -14.31 11.19 -9.68
C ASP A 245 -14.83 12.29 -8.77
N ARG A 246 -15.60 13.23 -9.32
CA ARG A 246 -16.24 14.30 -8.53
C ARG A 246 -17.25 13.74 -7.53
N LYS A 247 -18.03 12.72 -7.93
CA LYS A 247 -18.95 12.02 -7.03
C LYS A 247 -18.17 11.29 -5.91
N ALA A 248 -17.05 10.66 -6.24
CA ALA A 248 -16.22 9.98 -5.25
C ALA A 248 -15.63 10.96 -4.22
N TYR A 249 -15.15 12.14 -4.65
CA TYR A 249 -14.75 13.21 -3.71
C TYR A 249 -15.90 13.64 -2.81
N ALA A 250 -17.10 13.88 -3.36
CA ALA A 250 -18.25 14.27 -2.56
C ALA A 250 -18.64 13.21 -1.51
N ILE A 251 -18.59 11.93 -1.90
CA ILE A 251 -18.90 10.82 -1.00
C ILE A 251 -17.86 10.72 0.14
N ILE A 252 -16.56 10.83 -0.15
CA ILE A 252 -15.53 10.72 0.91
C ILE A 252 -15.55 11.92 1.85
N PHE A 253 -15.84 13.14 1.34
CA PHE A 253 -16.00 14.33 2.19
C PHE A 253 -17.27 14.22 3.05
N ALA A 254 -18.40 13.77 2.49
CA ALA A 254 -19.62 13.53 3.24
C ALA A 254 -19.38 12.49 4.35
N TYR A 255 -18.71 11.40 4.04
CA TYR A 255 -18.30 10.38 5.03
C TYR A 255 -17.44 11.01 6.16
N PHE A 256 -16.43 11.80 5.81
CA PHE A 256 -15.56 12.42 6.79
C PHE A 256 -16.31 13.40 7.70
N ILE A 257 -17.22 14.20 7.12
CA ILE A 257 -18.10 15.09 7.89
C ILE A 257 -18.99 14.29 8.84
N VAL A 258 -19.58 13.17 8.39
CA VAL A 258 -20.39 12.29 9.26
C VAL A 258 -19.57 11.77 10.44
N ILE A 259 -18.33 11.33 10.21
CA ILE A 259 -17.44 10.87 11.30
C ILE A 259 -17.17 12.01 12.31
N LEU A 260 -16.90 13.22 11.84
CA LEU A 260 -16.67 14.38 12.70
C LEU A 260 -17.94 14.75 13.49
N LEU A 261 -19.11 14.73 12.86
CA LEU A 261 -20.39 14.98 13.52
C LEU A 261 -20.70 13.90 14.58
N CYS A 262 -20.49 12.63 14.26
CA CYS A 262 -20.65 11.55 15.24
C CYS A 262 -19.71 11.72 16.44
N ARG A 263 -18.48 12.22 16.21
CA ARG A 263 -17.54 12.50 17.29
C ARG A 263 -17.99 13.62 18.21
N THR A 264 -18.63 14.68 17.66
CA THR A 264 -19.01 15.88 18.42
C THR A 264 -20.38 15.77 19.08
N PHE A 265 -21.37 15.16 18.40
CA PHE A 265 -22.78 15.13 18.86
C PHE A 265 -23.17 13.83 19.54
N LEU A 266 -22.47 12.72 19.33
CA LEU A 266 -22.71 11.46 20.03
C LEU A 266 -21.41 10.93 20.67
N PRO A 267 -20.84 11.64 21.65
CA PRO A 267 -19.79 11.07 22.48
C PRO A 267 -20.47 10.03 23.38
N TRP A 268 -20.56 8.79 22.92
CA TRP A 268 -20.91 7.69 23.81
C TRP A 268 -19.79 7.58 24.82
N PRO A 269 -20.06 7.69 26.15
CA PRO A 269 -19.05 7.47 27.16
C PRO A 269 -18.49 6.04 26.97
N MET A 270 -17.22 5.95 26.74
CA MET A 270 -16.45 4.70 26.86
C MET A 270 -15.90 4.62 28.26
#